data_8fcacdf6ad743444015fae99c039a162
#
_entry.id   8fcacdf6ad743444015fae99c039a162
#
_cell.length_a   1.000
_cell.length_b   1.000
_cell.length_c   1.000
_cell.angle_alpha   90.00
_cell.angle_beta   90.00
_cell.angle_gamma   90.00
#
_symmetry.space_group_name_H-M   'P 1'
#
loop_
_entity.id
_entity.type
_entity.pdbx_description
1 polymer ?
#
loop_
_entity_poly.entity_id
_entity_poly.type
_entity_poly.pdbx_seq_one_letter_code
_entity_poly.pdbx_strand_id
1 'polypeptide(L)'
;VVHNYQYGTLHRYIDERLNKGINVICDIDVQGFKLIQKTDIDHISIFIIPPSIKELEKRLLKRGLDSENVIGTRVENAKEELKCAEEFDYRVLNDNFEQAYEEIVSIIINGKLTKNNDKINIKILRDMLS
;
A
#
# COMPACT_ATOMS: atom_id res chain seq x y z
N VAL A 1 11.21 8.48 6.97
CA VAL A 1 10.68 9.75 7.46
C VAL A 1 10.31 10.63 6.31
N VAL A 2 9.11 11.13 6.37
CA VAL A 2 8.56 11.88 5.28
C VAL A 2 8.46 13.34 5.69
N HIS A 3 9.21 14.18 5.01
CA HIS A 3 9.15 15.62 5.20
C HIS A 3 8.52 16.27 3.96
N ASN A 4 7.77 17.34 4.15
CA ASN A 4 7.05 18.01 3.06
C ASN A 4 7.97 18.41 1.89
N TYR A 5 9.19 18.86 2.17
CA TYR A 5 10.14 19.22 1.11
C TYR A 5 10.60 17.99 0.31
N GLN A 6 10.71 16.81 0.96
CA GLN A 6 11.05 15.57 0.26
C GLN A 6 9.93 15.15 -0.70
N TYR A 7 8.68 15.35 -0.29
CA TYR A 7 7.55 15.09 -1.18
C TYR A 7 7.47 16.08 -2.33
N GLY A 8 7.79 17.36 -2.09
CA GLY A 8 7.89 18.33 -3.15
C GLY A 8 8.94 17.93 -4.19
N THR A 9 10.08 17.43 -3.75
CA THR A 9 11.13 16.91 -4.61
C THR A 9 10.67 15.65 -5.35
N LEU A 10 10.01 14.74 -4.66
CA LEU A 10 9.45 13.53 -5.27
C LEU A 10 8.40 13.88 -6.32
N HIS A 11 7.51 14.80 -6.02
CA HIS A 11 6.48 15.26 -6.96
C HIS A 11 7.12 15.77 -8.26
N ARG A 12 8.15 16.60 -8.12
CA ARG A 12 8.87 17.14 -9.27
C ARG A 12 9.57 16.05 -10.08
N TYR A 13 10.20 15.11 -9.40
CA TYR A 13 10.85 13.95 -10.03
C TYR A 13 9.84 13.12 -10.83
N ILE A 14 8.68 12.85 -10.25
CA ILE A 14 7.62 12.09 -10.91
C ILE A 14 7.11 12.83 -12.13
N ASP A 15 6.82 14.12 -12.00
CA ASP A 15 6.33 14.94 -13.13
C ASP A 15 7.33 14.94 -14.28
N GLU A 16 8.61 15.09 -14.00
CA GLU A 16 9.65 15.07 -15.04
C GLU A 16 9.67 13.73 -15.79
N ARG A 17 9.52 12.62 -15.07
CA ARG A 17 9.49 11.29 -15.68
C ARG A 17 8.23 11.09 -16.52
N LEU A 18 7.07 11.44 -15.98
CA LEU A 18 5.80 11.29 -16.69
C LEU A 18 5.77 12.16 -17.95
N ASN A 19 6.32 13.35 -17.90
CA ASN A 19 6.42 14.25 -19.07
C ASN A 19 7.31 13.67 -20.16
N LYS A 20 8.24 12.80 -19.80
CA LYS A 20 9.08 12.05 -20.76
C LYS A 20 8.48 10.74 -21.22
N GLY A 21 7.25 10.42 -20.80
CA GLY A 21 6.57 9.16 -21.14
C GLY A 21 7.08 7.96 -20.33
N ILE A 22 7.75 8.21 -19.20
CA ILE A 22 8.27 7.15 -18.33
C ILE A 22 7.28 6.90 -17.20
N ASN A 23 6.89 5.64 -17.01
CA ASN A 23 6.05 5.25 -15.88
C ASN A 23 6.89 5.15 -14.61
N VAL A 24 6.29 5.53 -13.47
CA VAL A 24 6.96 5.53 -12.18
C VAL A 24 6.18 4.66 -11.21
N ILE A 25 6.87 3.76 -10.51
CA ILE A 25 6.30 2.98 -9.42
C ILE A 25 6.90 3.52 -8.12
N CYS A 26 6.03 3.87 -7.17
CA CYS A 26 6.45 4.39 -5.86
C CYS A 26 6.01 3.45 -4.76
N ASP A 27 6.93 3.10 -3.89
CA ASP A 27 6.64 2.43 -2.62
C ASP A 27 6.59 3.51 -1.55
N ILE A 28 5.38 3.83 -1.09
CA ILE A 28 5.15 4.93 -0.15
C ILE A 28 4.19 4.50 0.95
N ASP A 29 4.25 5.19 2.07
CA ASP A 29 3.32 4.96 3.18
C ASP A 29 1.98 5.68 2.94
N VAL A 30 1.04 5.50 3.88
CA VAL A 30 -0.29 6.11 3.79
C VAL A 30 -0.22 7.63 3.78
N GLN A 31 0.72 8.23 4.51
CA GLN A 31 0.90 9.68 4.50
C GLN A 31 1.35 10.17 3.12
N GLY A 32 2.28 9.45 2.50
CA GLY A 32 2.72 9.74 1.15
C GLY A 32 1.60 9.61 0.14
N PHE A 33 0.79 8.57 0.27
CA PHE A 33 -0.40 8.39 -0.55
C PHE A 33 -1.35 9.59 -0.44
N LYS A 34 -1.65 10.04 0.78
CA LYS A 34 -2.54 11.20 0.99
C LYS A 34 -1.98 12.48 0.37
N LEU A 35 -0.67 12.65 0.41
CA LEU A 35 -0.03 13.79 -0.25
C LEU A 35 -0.12 13.72 -1.77
N ILE A 36 0.09 12.54 -2.35
CA ILE A 36 -0.06 12.33 -3.80
C ILE A 36 -1.51 12.57 -4.24
N GLN A 37 -2.50 12.16 -3.44
CA GLN A 37 -3.91 12.41 -3.74
C GLN A 37 -4.24 13.90 -3.86
N LYS A 38 -3.52 14.76 -3.16
CA LYS A 38 -3.73 16.21 -3.21
C LYS A 38 -3.11 16.86 -4.45
N THR A 39 -2.34 16.12 -5.22
CA THR A 39 -1.70 16.62 -6.43
C THR A 39 -2.58 16.33 -7.65
N ASP A 40 -2.20 16.89 -8.79
CA ASP A 40 -2.84 16.61 -10.07
C ASP A 40 -2.18 15.45 -10.82
N ILE A 41 -1.28 14.72 -10.17
CA ILE A 41 -0.62 13.55 -10.77
C ILE A 41 -1.66 12.45 -10.97
N ASP A 42 -1.80 12.02 -12.21
CA ASP A 42 -2.62 10.85 -12.54
C ASP A 42 -1.91 9.58 -12.07
N HIS A 43 -2.57 8.79 -11.24
CA HIS A 43 -1.96 7.62 -10.61
C HIS A 43 -2.98 6.54 -10.33
N ILE A 44 -2.45 5.32 -10.15
CA ILE A 44 -3.20 4.18 -9.62
C ILE A 44 -2.60 3.83 -8.27
N SER A 45 -3.45 3.71 -7.27
CA SER A 45 -3.03 3.36 -5.91
C SER A 45 -3.41 1.94 -5.57
N ILE A 46 -2.45 1.19 -5.02
CA ILE A 46 -2.62 -0.20 -4.63
C ILE A 46 -2.20 -0.34 -3.17
N PHE A 47 -3.10 -0.85 -2.34
CA PHE A 47 -2.80 -1.15 -0.95
C PHE A 47 -2.53 -2.65 -0.81
N ILE A 48 -1.41 -3.00 -0.22
CA ILE A 48 -1.05 -4.40 -0.01
C ILE A 48 -1.46 -4.79 1.40
N ILE A 49 -2.34 -5.80 1.50
CA ILE A 49 -2.94 -6.25 2.75
C ILE A 49 -2.20 -7.49 3.23
N PRO A 50 -1.77 -7.56 4.51
CA PRO A 50 -1.29 -8.83 5.07
C PRO A 50 -2.45 -9.82 5.21
N PRO A 51 -2.18 -11.13 5.21
CA PRO A 51 -3.26 -12.13 5.29
C PRO A 51 -4.02 -12.12 6.62
N SER A 52 -3.38 -11.64 7.69
CA SER A 52 -3.99 -11.49 9.02
C SER A 52 -3.17 -10.54 9.88
N ILE A 53 -3.76 -10.05 10.96
CA ILE A 53 -3.03 -9.24 11.94
C ILE A 53 -1.92 -10.08 12.61
N LYS A 54 -2.21 -11.34 12.86
CA LYS A 54 -1.25 -12.27 13.45
C LYS A 54 -0.02 -12.48 12.55
N GLU A 55 -0.23 -12.59 11.26
CA GLU A 55 0.85 -12.70 10.29
C GLU A 55 1.64 -11.40 10.17
N LEU A 56 0.98 -10.27 10.24
CA LEU A 56 1.63 -8.96 10.28
C LEU A 56 2.58 -8.86 11.49
N GLU A 57 2.10 -9.22 12.67
CA GLU A 57 2.91 -9.24 13.88
C GLU A 57 4.13 -10.15 13.72
N LYS A 58 3.92 -11.34 13.18
CA LYS A 58 4.98 -12.32 12.93
C LYS A 58 6.03 -11.78 11.97
N ARG A 59 5.62 -11.08 10.92
CA ARG A 59 6.54 -10.46 9.96
C ARG A 59 7.36 -9.35 10.59
N LEU A 60 6.75 -8.55 11.46
CA LEU A 60 7.45 -7.51 12.20
C LEU A 60 8.47 -8.10 13.18
N LEU A 61 8.12 -9.20 13.86
CA LEU A 61 9.05 -9.92 14.72
C LEU A 61 10.25 -10.49 13.95
N LYS A 62 10.02 -11.00 12.75
CA LYS A 62 11.08 -11.55 11.88
C LYS A 62 12.12 -10.52 11.48
N ARG A 63 11.74 -9.25 11.40
CA ARG A 63 12.70 -8.18 11.14
C ARG A 63 13.68 -7.99 12.29
N GLY A 64 13.35 -8.52 13.48
CA GLY A 64 14.28 -8.78 14.56
C GLY A 64 14.94 -7.57 15.20
N LEU A 65 14.41 -6.39 14.98
CA LEU A 65 15.10 -5.15 15.31
C LEU A 65 14.54 -4.45 16.55
N ASP A 66 13.40 -4.93 17.10
CA ASP A 66 12.66 -4.14 18.07
C ASP A 66 12.21 -4.95 19.27
N SER A 67 12.07 -4.27 20.41
CA SER A 67 11.45 -4.82 21.61
C SER A 67 9.96 -5.09 21.39
N GLU A 68 9.36 -5.91 22.24
CA GLU A 68 7.94 -6.23 22.17
C GLU A 68 7.05 -4.99 22.23
N ASN A 69 7.44 -3.97 22.99
CA ASN A 69 6.69 -2.72 23.11
C ASN A 69 6.68 -1.95 21.78
N VAL A 70 7.81 -1.91 21.08
CA VAL A 70 7.92 -1.24 19.78
C VAL A 70 7.12 -1.99 18.73
N ILE A 71 7.13 -3.32 18.77
CA ILE A 71 6.34 -4.15 17.86
C ILE A 71 4.85 -3.92 18.08
N GLY A 72 4.40 -3.86 19.33
CA GLY A 72 3.01 -3.55 19.67
C GLY A 72 2.57 -2.20 19.08
N THR A 73 3.40 -1.19 19.20
CA THR A 73 3.14 0.14 18.62
C THR A 73 3.07 0.07 17.09
N ARG A 74 3.96 -0.68 16.46
CA ARG A 74 3.95 -0.85 15.00
C ARG A 74 2.72 -1.60 14.50
N VAL A 75 2.26 -2.60 15.25
CA VAL A 75 1.04 -3.34 14.92
C VAL A 75 -0.17 -2.40 15.00
N GLU A 76 -0.26 -1.58 16.04
CA GLU A 76 -1.36 -0.61 16.15
C GLU A 76 -1.31 0.44 15.04
N ASN A 77 -0.13 0.94 14.70
CA ASN A 77 0.03 1.86 13.58
C ASN A 77 -0.39 1.22 12.26
N ALA A 78 -0.02 -0.05 12.04
CA ALA A 78 -0.40 -0.78 10.84
C ALA A 78 -1.92 -1.00 10.77
N LYS A 79 -2.57 -1.25 11.91
CA LYS A 79 -4.04 -1.34 11.95
C LYS A 79 -4.69 -0.01 11.55
N GLU A 80 -4.16 1.11 12.00
CA GLU A 80 -4.65 2.43 11.61
C GLU A 80 -4.47 2.66 10.10
N GLU A 81 -3.33 2.25 9.55
CA GLU A 81 -3.09 2.32 8.11
C GLU A 81 -4.05 1.43 7.32
N LEU A 82 -4.35 0.23 7.83
CA LEU A 82 -5.31 -0.68 7.20
C LEU A 82 -6.71 -0.06 7.07
N LYS A 83 -7.08 0.80 8.00
CA LYS A 83 -8.37 1.51 7.92
C LYS A 83 -8.46 2.42 6.70
N CYS A 84 -7.33 2.84 6.16
CA CYS A 84 -7.26 3.69 4.98
C CYS A 84 -7.26 2.90 3.67
N ALA A 85 -7.17 1.58 3.72
CA ALA A 85 -7.00 0.75 2.53
C ALA A 85 -8.16 0.86 1.53
N GLU A 86 -9.37 1.14 2.01
CA GLU A 86 -10.53 1.30 1.12
C GLU A 86 -10.49 2.61 0.32
N GLU A 87 -9.65 3.57 0.72
CA GLU A 87 -9.44 4.82 -0.03
C GLU A 87 -8.56 4.62 -1.26
N PHE A 88 -7.82 3.52 -1.32
CA PHE A 88 -6.98 3.17 -2.47
C PHE A 88 -7.82 2.63 -3.62
N ASP A 89 -7.30 2.73 -4.83
CA ASP A 89 -7.99 2.21 -6.01
C ASP A 89 -8.16 0.70 -5.96
N TYR A 90 -7.13 0.00 -5.51
CA TYR A 90 -7.10 -1.46 -5.42
C TYR A 90 -6.46 -1.93 -4.14
N ARG A 91 -6.82 -3.15 -3.74
CA ARG A 91 -6.29 -3.84 -2.57
C ARG A 91 -5.83 -5.22 -3.01
N VAL A 92 -4.58 -5.56 -2.70
CA VAL A 92 -4.00 -6.85 -3.04
C VAL A 92 -3.61 -7.58 -1.77
N LEU A 93 -4.08 -8.82 -1.63
CA LEU A 93 -3.77 -9.65 -0.47
C LEU A 93 -2.39 -10.31 -0.66
N ASN A 94 -1.48 -10.05 0.26
CA ASN A 94 -0.14 -10.62 0.24
C ASN A 94 -0.07 -11.90 1.08
N ASP A 95 -0.83 -12.91 0.68
CA ASP A 95 -0.79 -14.24 1.29
C ASP A 95 0.14 -15.15 0.49
N ASN A 96 -0.09 -15.25 -0.80
CA ASN A 96 0.77 -15.96 -1.74
C ASN A 96 1.48 -14.93 -2.61
N PHE A 97 2.81 -14.94 -2.60
CA PHE A 97 3.60 -13.97 -3.34
C PHE A 97 3.30 -13.98 -4.84
N GLU A 98 3.23 -15.15 -5.44
CA GLU A 98 2.99 -15.27 -6.89
C GLU A 98 1.61 -14.72 -7.26
N GLN A 99 0.59 -15.03 -6.49
CA GLN A 99 -0.75 -14.53 -6.73
C GLN A 99 -0.81 -13.00 -6.56
N ALA A 100 -0.19 -12.48 -5.52
CA ALA A 100 -0.12 -11.03 -5.29
C ALA A 100 0.61 -10.34 -6.45
N TYR A 101 1.71 -10.92 -6.91
CA TYR A 101 2.46 -10.42 -8.06
C TYR A 101 1.59 -10.38 -9.32
N GLU A 102 0.88 -11.47 -9.62
CA GLU A 102 0.00 -11.54 -10.78
C GLU A 102 -1.12 -10.49 -10.71
N GLU A 103 -1.70 -10.29 -9.54
CA GLU A 103 -2.74 -9.28 -9.34
C GLU A 103 -2.21 -7.87 -9.59
N ILE A 104 -1.02 -7.56 -9.07
CA ILE A 104 -0.38 -6.25 -9.27
C ILE A 104 -0.07 -6.04 -10.75
N VAL A 105 0.48 -7.03 -11.42
CA VAL A 105 0.77 -6.96 -12.86
C VAL A 105 -0.51 -6.75 -13.66
N SER A 106 -1.59 -7.44 -13.30
CA SER A 106 -2.89 -7.26 -13.96
C SER A 106 -3.41 -5.83 -13.81
N ILE A 107 -3.27 -5.24 -12.63
CA ILE A 107 -3.67 -3.85 -12.39
C ILE A 107 -2.84 -2.90 -13.26
N ILE A 108 -1.53 -3.10 -13.31
CA ILE A 108 -0.61 -2.22 -14.05
C ILE A 108 -0.86 -2.32 -15.56
N ILE A 109 -1.03 -3.52 -16.09
CA ILE A 109 -1.14 -3.75 -17.54
C ILE A 109 -2.57 -3.52 -18.03
N ASN A 110 -3.55 -4.05 -17.32
CA ASN A 110 -4.95 -4.03 -17.76
C ASN A 110 -5.78 -2.93 -17.11
N GLY A 111 -5.22 -2.25 -16.12
CA GLY A 111 -5.92 -1.18 -15.39
C GLY A 111 -7.04 -1.66 -14.50
N LYS A 112 -7.08 -2.95 -14.16
CA LYS A 112 -8.15 -3.50 -13.32
C LYS A 112 -7.76 -4.80 -12.64
N LEU A 113 -8.34 -5.01 -11.47
CA LEU A 113 -8.42 -6.30 -10.80
C LEU A 113 -9.80 -6.90 -11.10
N THR A 114 -9.94 -8.22 -11.09
CA THR A 114 -11.27 -8.80 -11.24
C THR A 114 -12.16 -8.32 -10.07
N LYS A 115 -13.43 -8.02 -10.37
CA LYS A 115 -14.36 -7.53 -9.35
C LYS A 115 -14.48 -8.48 -8.15
N ASN A 116 -14.43 -9.78 -8.40
CA ASN A 116 -14.53 -10.77 -7.34
C ASN A 116 -13.33 -10.72 -6.39
N ASN A 117 -12.12 -10.58 -6.93
CA ASN A 117 -10.92 -10.52 -6.10
C ASN A 117 -10.90 -9.27 -5.24
N ASP A 118 -11.32 -8.12 -5.77
CA ASP A 118 -11.39 -6.91 -4.97
C ASP A 118 -12.43 -7.03 -3.85
N LYS A 119 -13.59 -7.59 -4.11
CA LYS A 119 -14.62 -7.83 -3.10
C LYS A 119 -14.12 -8.77 -2.00
N ILE A 120 -13.42 -9.84 -2.38
CA ILE A 120 -12.84 -10.79 -1.43
C ILE A 120 -11.82 -10.08 -0.55
N ASN A 121 -10.95 -9.28 -1.14
CA ASN A 121 -9.92 -8.55 -0.41
C ASN A 121 -10.52 -7.53 0.56
N ILE A 122 -11.55 -6.82 0.16
CA ILE A 122 -12.28 -5.89 1.04
C ILE A 122 -12.91 -6.63 2.22
N LYS A 123 -13.52 -7.79 1.98
CA LYS A 123 -14.11 -8.60 3.05
C LYS A 123 -13.05 -9.04 4.05
N ILE A 124 -11.92 -9.54 3.57
CA ILE A 124 -10.80 -9.94 4.42
C ILE A 124 -10.33 -8.76 5.26
N LEU A 125 -10.17 -7.60 4.65
CA LEU A 125 -9.77 -6.37 5.33
C LEU A 125 -10.74 -6.00 6.45
N ARG A 126 -12.04 -6.01 6.16
CA ARG A 126 -13.07 -5.66 7.14
C ARG A 126 -13.12 -6.65 8.29
N ASP A 127 -12.95 -7.94 8.00
CA ASP A 127 -12.90 -8.97 9.03
C ASP A 127 -11.70 -8.78 9.95
N MET A 128 -10.56 -8.37 9.43
CA MET A 128 -9.37 -8.07 10.23
C MET A 128 -9.57 -6.86 11.15
N LEU A 129 -10.37 -5.90 10.73
CA LEU A 129 -10.59 -4.64 11.45
C LEU A 129 -11.77 -4.70 12.41
N SER A 130 -12.57 -5.75 12.34
CA SER A 130 -13.73 -5.93 13.24
C SER A 130 -13.36 -6.42 14.63
#